data_ec377bff924df087dea6d52dc27514a6
#
_entry.id   ec377bff924df087dea6d52dc27514a6
#
_cell.length_a   1.000
_cell.length_b   1.000
_cell.length_c   1.000
_cell.angle_alpha   90.00
_cell.angle_beta   90.00
_cell.angle_gamma   90.00
#
_symmetry.space_group_name_H-M   'P 1'
#
loop_
_entity.id
_entity.type
_entity.pdbx_description
1 polymer ?
#
loop_
_entity_poly.entity_id
_entity_poly.type
_entity_poly.pdbx_seq_one_letter_code
_entity_poly.pdbx_strand_id
1 'polypeptide(L)'
;MHYPWQKAQWQMLDDLAERERLPHALLLAGPEFVGKQQFATALSARLICDGPLAGFACGNCKQCLLFKAGNHPDFLRIEPEESGKAIRIDPVRELGQFLGKTAMQGGRKVVVISPAEAMNQSAANALLKNLEEPARDTYIILVSHELSRLPATVRSRCRKVTFSLPSRDETSHWLAQVTGKSEGLPELMDYAAGRPLLALRFLESDLLQQRQAFEQLLDDVSSGVMIPLSAAEQCTKAPAVMAIDWLYNRVSTDIKSSQSGLGQVISFRFLDKLVHVKNRLLSTANPNINLLWEELMLDWQHLSR
;
A
#
# COMPACT_ATOMS: atom_id res chain seq x y z
N MET A 1 -6.82 -14.10 9.16
CA MET A 1 -8.21 -13.64 8.95
C MET A 1 -8.16 -12.58 7.87
N HIS A 2 -9.10 -12.56 6.91
CA HIS A 2 -9.21 -11.53 5.89
C HIS A 2 -10.28 -10.51 6.27
N TYR A 3 -10.28 -9.33 5.63
CA TYR A 3 -11.34 -8.34 5.79
C TYR A 3 -12.60 -8.74 5.00
N PRO A 4 -13.80 -8.25 5.39
CA PRO A 4 -15.07 -8.61 4.73
C PRO A 4 -15.03 -8.45 3.21
N TRP A 5 -14.49 -7.34 2.71
CA TRP A 5 -14.36 -7.03 1.27
C TRP A 5 -13.35 -7.89 0.50
N GLN A 6 -12.63 -8.78 1.17
CA GLN A 6 -11.63 -9.67 0.57
C GLN A 6 -12.14 -11.11 0.42
N LYS A 7 -13.38 -11.37 0.76
CA LYS A 7 -13.96 -12.73 0.79
C LYS A 7 -13.84 -13.45 -0.55
N ALA A 8 -14.14 -12.77 -1.64
CA ALA A 8 -14.08 -13.37 -2.98
C ALA A 8 -12.66 -13.79 -3.37
N GLN A 9 -11.66 -12.92 -3.11
CA GLN A 9 -10.25 -13.21 -3.36
C GLN A 9 -9.76 -14.38 -2.48
N TRP A 10 -10.21 -14.40 -1.22
CA TRP A 10 -9.86 -15.48 -0.30
C TRP A 10 -10.38 -16.83 -0.78
N GLN A 11 -11.68 -16.93 -1.07
CA GLN A 11 -12.31 -18.15 -1.55
C GLN A 11 -11.63 -18.66 -2.82
N MET A 12 -11.40 -17.79 -3.79
CA MET A 12 -10.73 -18.15 -5.04
C MET A 12 -9.34 -18.76 -4.79
N LEU A 13 -8.53 -18.17 -3.92
CA LEU A 13 -7.17 -18.65 -3.67
C LEU A 13 -7.17 -19.90 -2.78
N ASP A 14 -8.08 -20.03 -1.84
CA ASP A 14 -8.24 -21.21 -1.01
C ASP A 14 -8.68 -22.42 -1.83
N ASP A 15 -9.67 -22.26 -2.71
CA ASP A 15 -10.10 -23.31 -3.66
C ASP A 15 -8.93 -23.78 -4.55
N LEU A 16 -8.09 -22.86 -5.00
CA LEU A 16 -6.90 -23.21 -5.79
C LEU A 16 -5.84 -23.94 -4.95
N ALA A 17 -5.68 -23.54 -3.70
CA ALA A 17 -4.73 -24.17 -2.78
C ALA A 17 -5.18 -25.59 -2.39
N GLU A 18 -6.48 -25.81 -2.15
CA GLU A 18 -7.04 -27.14 -1.87
C GLU A 18 -6.91 -28.11 -3.06
N ARG A 19 -7.02 -27.59 -4.28
CA ARG A 19 -6.86 -28.37 -5.52
C ARG A 19 -5.40 -28.52 -5.96
N GLU A 20 -4.44 -28.04 -5.17
CA GLU A 20 -3.01 -28.01 -5.52
C GLU A 20 -2.70 -27.31 -6.86
N ARG A 21 -3.52 -26.30 -7.21
CA ARG A 21 -3.42 -25.49 -8.44
C ARG A 21 -3.07 -24.04 -8.19
N LEU A 22 -2.69 -23.71 -6.95
CA LEU A 22 -2.30 -22.34 -6.62
C LEU A 22 -1.04 -21.96 -7.41
N PRO A 23 -1.04 -20.87 -8.17
CA PRO A 23 0.16 -20.41 -8.87
C PRO A 23 1.28 -20.10 -7.87
N HIS A 24 2.51 -20.46 -8.23
CA HIS A 24 3.69 -20.22 -7.40
C HIS A 24 4.00 -18.74 -7.19
N ALA A 25 3.57 -17.87 -8.09
CA ALA A 25 3.77 -16.42 -8.01
C ALA A 25 2.44 -15.69 -8.07
N LEU A 26 2.12 -14.97 -7.00
CA LEU A 26 0.91 -14.15 -6.85
C LEU A 26 1.28 -12.68 -6.77
N LEU A 27 0.52 -11.81 -7.44
CA LEU A 27 0.64 -10.35 -7.37
C LEU A 27 -0.66 -9.78 -6.83
N LEU A 28 -0.67 -9.41 -5.54
CA LEU A 28 -1.79 -8.75 -4.86
C LEU A 28 -1.74 -7.26 -5.16
N ALA A 29 -2.58 -6.80 -6.07
CA ALA A 29 -2.53 -5.46 -6.63
C ALA A 29 -3.78 -4.64 -6.29
N GLY A 30 -3.60 -3.38 -5.94
CA GLY A 30 -4.69 -2.43 -5.64
C GLY A 30 -4.25 -1.31 -4.72
N PRO A 31 -5.13 -0.38 -4.35
CA PRO A 31 -4.79 0.75 -3.50
C PRO A 31 -4.15 0.33 -2.17
N GLU A 32 -3.34 1.21 -1.59
CA GLU A 32 -2.84 1.03 -0.23
C GLU A 32 -4.01 1.09 0.79
N PHE A 33 -3.81 0.54 1.97
CA PHE A 33 -4.79 0.54 3.08
C PHE A 33 -6.11 -0.21 2.82
N VAL A 34 -6.11 -1.15 1.86
CA VAL A 34 -7.23 -2.10 1.68
C VAL A 34 -6.95 -3.49 2.28
N GLY A 35 -5.83 -3.65 3.01
CA GLY A 35 -5.53 -4.88 3.76
C GLY A 35 -4.80 -5.97 2.98
N LYS A 36 -4.11 -5.65 1.86
CA LYS A 36 -3.37 -6.64 1.06
C LYS A 36 -2.24 -7.32 1.82
N GLN A 37 -1.54 -6.58 2.67
CA GLN A 37 -0.43 -7.13 3.47
C GLN A 37 -0.93 -8.13 4.52
N GLN A 38 -2.04 -7.79 5.21
CA GLN A 38 -2.70 -8.70 6.16
C GLN A 38 -3.22 -9.94 5.44
N PHE A 39 -3.77 -9.77 4.24
CA PHE A 39 -4.20 -10.86 3.38
C PHE A 39 -3.03 -11.78 2.98
N ALA A 40 -1.90 -11.22 2.54
CA ALA A 40 -0.69 -11.97 2.21
C ALA A 40 -0.18 -12.76 3.42
N THR A 41 -0.18 -12.16 4.60
CA THR A 41 0.22 -12.82 5.85
C THR A 41 -0.72 -13.96 6.21
N ALA A 42 -2.04 -13.76 6.12
CA ALA A 42 -3.03 -14.79 6.39
C ALA A 42 -2.94 -15.97 5.39
N LEU A 43 -2.74 -15.65 4.10
CA LEU A 43 -2.54 -16.68 3.06
C LEU A 43 -1.25 -17.46 3.30
N SER A 44 -0.17 -16.79 3.68
CA SER A 44 1.10 -17.45 4.02
C SER A 44 0.91 -18.42 5.19
N ALA A 45 0.23 -18.01 6.26
CA ALA A 45 -0.08 -18.86 7.39
C ALA A 45 -0.93 -20.10 6.97
N ARG A 46 -1.92 -19.90 6.07
CA ARG A 46 -2.75 -20.96 5.51
C ARG A 46 -1.92 -21.98 4.71
N LEU A 47 -0.98 -21.51 3.90
CA LEU A 47 -0.15 -22.37 3.05
C LEU A 47 0.85 -23.20 3.84
N ILE A 48 1.38 -22.67 4.95
CA ILE A 48 2.37 -23.31 5.80
C ILE A 48 1.70 -24.26 6.82
N CYS A 49 0.42 -24.05 7.14
CA CYS A 49 -0.29 -24.81 8.16
C CYS A 49 -0.39 -26.31 7.81
N ASP A 50 -0.09 -27.20 8.78
CA ASP A 50 -0.16 -28.66 8.60
C ASP A 50 -1.58 -29.17 8.37
N GLY A 51 -2.60 -28.53 8.97
CA GLY A 51 -4.00 -28.91 8.90
C GLY A 51 -4.91 -27.70 8.91
N PRO A 52 -5.08 -27.01 7.77
CA PRO A 52 -5.98 -25.85 7.70
C PRO A 52 -7.42 -26.24 8.00
N LEU A 53 -8.14 -25.35 8.70
CA LEU A 53 -9.53 -25.54 9.08
C LEU A 53 -10.40 -24.48 8.40
N ALA A 54 -11.47 -24.91 7.71
CA ALA A 54 -12.41 -24.02 7.02
C ALA A 54 -11.72 -22.94 6.16
N GLY A 55 -10.66 -23.33 5.43
CA GLY A 55 -9.91 -22.42 4.56
C GLY A 55 -8.90 -21.53 5.27
N PHE A 56 -8.69 -21.66 6.59
CA PHE A 56 -7.75 -20.85 7.38
C PHE A 56 -6.68 -21.69 8.06
N ALA A 57 -5.57 -21.05 8.45
CA ALA A 57 -4.58 -21.66 9.32
C ALA A 57 -5.23 -22.07 10.65
N CYS A 58 -4.94 -23.29 11.15
CA CYS A 58 -5.57 -23.82 12.38
C CYS A 58 -5.18 -23.05 13.64
N GLY A 59 -4.07 -22.30 13.63
CA GLY A 59 -3.57 -21.52 14.74
C GLY A 59 -2.83 -22.29 15.84
N ASN A 60 -2.92 -23.61 15.86
CA ASN A 60 -2.48 -24.46 17.00
C ASN A 60 -1.36 -25.46 16.63
N CYS A 61 -1.15 -25.78 15.36
CA CYS A 61 -0.06 -26.67 14.96
C CYS A 61 1.30 -25.99 15.16
N LYS A 62 2.37 -26.80 15.15
CA LYS A 62 3.74 -26.31 15.32
C LYS A 62 4.08 -25.19 14.32
N GLN A 63 3.66 -25.34 13.05
CA GLN A 63 3.91 -24.36 12.01
C GLN A 63 3.21 -23.01 12.31
N CYS A 64 1.94 -23.07 12.72
CA CYS A 64 1.20 -21.87 13.09
C CYS A 64 1.83 -21.13 14.28
N LEU A 65 2.31 -21.87 15.27
CA LEU A 65 2.97 -21.28 16.45
C LEU A 65 4.30 -20.62 16.09
N LEU A 66 5.14 -21.29 15.26
CA LEU A 66 6.38 -20.71 14.73
C LEU A 66 6.12 -19.47 13.86
N PHE A 67 5.08 -19.52 13.00
CA PHE A 67 4.69 -18.41 12.15
C PHE A 67 4.23 -17.20 12.99
N LYS A 68 3.40 -17.43 14.00
CA LYS A 68 2.92 -16.39 14.93
C LYS A 68 4.06 -15.77 15.73
N ALA A 69 5.08 -16.55 16.09
CA ALA A 69 6.27 -16.08 16.79
C ALA A 69 7.26 -15.33 15.86
N GLY A 70 7.00 -15.27 14.54
CA GLY A 70 7.89 -14.62 13.56
C GLY A 70 9.16 -15.42 13.22
N ASN A 71 9.26 -16.67 13.68
CA ASN A 71 10.47 -17.50 13.60
C ASN A 71 10.30 -18.73 12.69
N HIS A 72 9.34 -18.71 11.75
CA HIS A 72 9.13 -19.85 10.87
C HIS A 72 10.26 -19.96 9.84
N PRO A 73 11.02 -21.09 9.80
CA PRO A 73 12.19 -21.22 8.94
C PRO A 73 11.88 -21.26 7.44
N ASP A 74 10.64 -21.62 7.06
CA ASP A 74 10.17 -21.69 5.68
C ASP A 74 9.31 -20.49 5.27
N PHE A 75 9.32 -19.40 6.06
CA PHE A 75 8.68 -18.13 5.76
C PHE A 75 9.72 -17.01 5.70
N LEU A 76 9.68 -16.24 4.62
CA LEU A 76 10.55 -15.06 4.46
C LEU A 76 9.69 -13.85 4.09
N ARG A 77 9.90 -12.73 4.81
CA ARG A 77 9.31 -11.43 4.47
C ARG A 77 10.42 -10.48 4.06
N ILE A 78 10.23 -9.82 2.93
CA ILE A 78 11.13 -8.79 2.41
C ILE A 78 10.36 -7.48 2.36
N GLU A 79 10.86 -6.51 3.11
CA GLU A 79 10.33 -5.15 3.21
C GLU A 79 11.49 -4.16 3.11
N PRO A 80 11.26 -2.88 2.79
CA PRO A 80 12.28 -1.85 2.92
C PRO A 80 12.78 -1.75 4.36
N GLU A 81 14.08 -1.52 4.56
CA GLU A 81 14.67 -1.32 5.90
C GLU A 81 14.03 -0.15 6.65
N GLU A 82 13.62 0.89 5.92
CA GLU A 82 12.87 2.03 6.42
C GLU A 82 11.72 2.32 5.48
N SER A 83 10.61 2.81 6.04
CA SER A 83 9.45 3.22 5.24
C SER A 83 9.84 4.23 4.17
N GLY A 84 9.43 3.99 2.92
CA GLY A 84 9.73 4.85 1.77
C GLY A 84 11.10 4.60 1.13
N LYS A 85 11.96 3.75 1.69
CA LYS A 85 13.22 3.35 1.04
C LYS A 85 13.02 2.22 0.04
N ALA A 86 13.99 2.07 -0.86
CA ALA A 86 13.99 1.00 -1.85
C ALA A 86 14.44 -0.34 -1.23
N ILE A 87 13.81 -1.43 -1.65
CA ILE A 87 14.31 -2.79 -1.44
C ILE A 87 15.51 -2.98 -2.36
N ARG A 88 16.69 -3.19 -1.76
CA ARG A 88 17.94 -3.41 -2.46
C ARG A 88 18.08 -4.84 -2.95
N ILE A 89 19.13 -5.11 -3.72
CA ILE A 89 19.34 -6.41 -4.34
C ILE A 89 19.66 -7.51 -3.34
N ASP A 90 20.35 -7.20 -2.22
CA ASP A 90 20.89 -8.23 -1.33
C ASP A 90 19.79 -9.05 -0.64
N PRO A 91 18.71 -8.49 -0.07
CA PRO A 91 17.58 -9.28 0.43
C PRO A 91 16.95 -10.20 -0.63
N VAL A 92 16.94 -9.76 -1.90
CA VAL A 92 16.39 -10.57 -3.00
C VAL A 92 17.35 -11.67 -3.47
N ARG A 93 18.67 -11.47 -3.33
CA ARG A 93 19.67 -12.53 -3.55
C ARG A 93 19.61 -13.58 -2.45
N GLU A 94 19.44 -13.19 -1.19
CA GLU A 94 19.24 -14.10 -0.06
C GLU A 94 17.98 -14.95 -0.25
N LEU A 95 16.91 -14.39 -0.85
CA LEU A 95 15.74 -15.14 -1.25
C LEU A 95 16.10 -16.32 -2.16
N GLY A 96 16.99 -16.15 -3.14
CA GLY A 96 17.45 -17.23 -4.00
C GLY A 96 18.11 -18.37 -3.22
N GLN A 97 18.93 -18.05 -2.21
CA GLN A 97 19.52 -19.04 -1.31
C GLN A 97 18.48 -19.70 -0.40
N PHE A 98 17.52 -18.91 0.10
CA PHE A 98 16.41 -19.43 0.89
C PHE A 98 15.57 -20.43 0.07
N LEU A 99 15.24 -20.11 -1.18
CA LEU A 99 14.44 -20.99 -2.05
C LEU A 99 15.20 -22.24 -2.50
N GLY A 100 16.52 -22.15 -2.68
CA GLY A 100 17.37 -23.29 -3.08
C GLY A 100 17.53 -24.38 -2.03
N LYS A 101 17.17 -24.13 -0.77
CA LYS A 101 17.20 -25.12 0.31
C LYS A 101 15.87 -25.86 0.37
N THR A 102 15.87 -27.15 0.73
CA THR A 102 14.64 -27.90 1.04
C THR A 102 13.91 -27.27 2.23
N ALA A 103 12.58 -27.38 2.25
CA ALA A 103 11.77 -26.92 3.37
C ALA A 103 12.18 -27.65 4.65
N MET A 104 12.48 -26.89 5.71
CA MET A 104 13.01 -27.46 6.97
C MET A 104 11.93 -28.15 7.80
N GLN A 105 10.68 -27.75 7.63
CA GLN A 105 9.54 -28.35 8.36
C GLN A 105 8.66 -29.24 7.46
N GLY A 106 9.18 -29.69 6.31
CA GLY A 106 8.56 -30.70 5.44
C GLY A 106 7.38 -30.22 4.62
N GLY A 107 7.18 -28.92 4.50
CA GLY A 107 6.03 -28.38 3.81
C GLY A 107 6.41 -27.41 2.69
N ARG A 108 5.68 -26.34 2.65
CA ARG A 108 5.76 -25.29 1.63
C ARG A 108 6.65 -24.15 2.10
N LYS A 109 7.36 -23.53 1.18
CA LYS A 109 8.07 -22.26 1.41
C LYS A 109 7.25 -21.10 0.90
N VAL A 110 7.15 -20.05 1.69
CA VAL A 110 6.41 -18.86 1.32
C VAL A 110 7.26 -17.61 1.51
N VAL A 111 7.30 -16.80 0.48
CA VAL A 111 7.97 -15.50 0.48
C VAL A 111 6.94 -14.41 0.23
N VAL A 112 6.98 -13.34 1.04
CA VAL A 112 6.18 -12.13 0.84
C VAL A 112 7.12 -10.95 0.60
N ILE A 113 6.92 -10.22 -0.50
CA ILE A 113 7.64 -8.98 -0.80
C ILE A 113 6.63 -7.82 -0.79
N SER A 114 6.79 -6.85 0.11
CA SER A 114 5.85 -5.75 0.31
C SER A 114 6.55 -4.44 0.75
N PRO A 115 6.30 -3.32 0.07
CA PRO A 115 5.65 -3.22 -1.23
C PRO A 115 6.58 -3.64 -2.37
N ALA A 116 6.07 -4.38 -3.35
CA ALA A 116 6.90 -4.94 -4.41
C ALA A 116 7.48 -3.87 -5.36
N GLU A 117 6.77 -2.76 -5.57
CA GLU A 117 7.25 -1.61 -6.34
C GLU A 117 8.39 -0.83 -5.67
N ALA A 118 8.69 -1.12 -4.41
CA ALA A 118 9.86 -0.56 -3.73
C ALA A 118 11.17 -1.25 -4.16
N MET A 119 11.12 -2.40 -4.84
CA MET A 119 12.32 -3.02 -5.39
C MET A 119 13.00 -2.11 -6.40
N ASN A 120 14.32 -1.89 -6.23
CA ASN A 120 15.09 -1.24 -7.28
C ASN A 120 15.22 -2.17 -8.50
N GLN A 121 15.69 -1.64 -9.64
CA GLN A 121 15.78 -2.39 -10.89
C GLN A 121 16.62 -3.68 -10.76
N SER A 122 17.70 -3.62 -10.01
CA SER A 122 18.59 -4.77 -9.79
C SER A 122 17.93 -5.86 -8.94
N ALA A 123 17.17 -5.48 -7.91
CA ALA A 123 16.39 -6.40 -7.09
C ALA A 123 15.26 -7.07 -7.91
N ALA A 124 14.52 -6.27 -8.69
CA ALA A 124 13.47 -6.79 -9.56
C ALA A 124 14.03 -7.79 -10.59
N ASN A 125 15.18 -7.50 -11.20
CA ASN A 125 15.84 -8.40 -12.14
C ASN A 125 16.32 -9.69 -11.47
N ALA A 126 16.87 -9.61 -10.25
CA ALA A 126 17.30 -10.79 -9.49
C ALA A 126 16.13 -11.74 -9.15
N LEU A 127 14.91 -11.20 -8.99
CA LEU A 127 13.71 -11.98 -8.72
C LEU A 127 13.25 -12.79 -9.93
N LEU A 128 13.50 -12.34 -11.17
CA LEU A 128 12.97 -12.95 -12.40
C LEU A 128 13.29 -14.43 -12.51
N LYS A 129 14.50 -14.84 -12.17
CA LYS A 129 14.89 -16.26 -12.21
C LYS A 129 13.98 -17.15 -11.34
N ASN A 130 13.65 -16.68 -10.13
CA ASN A 130 12.79 -17.43 -9.21
C ASN A 130 11.31 -17.42 -9.64
N LEU A 131 10.90 -16.44 -10.44
CA LEU A 131 9.55 -16.38 -11.02
C LEU A 131 9.41 -17.27 -12.26
N GLU A 132 10.49 -17.48 -13.03
CA GLU A 132 10.51 -18.32 -14.23
C GLU A 132 10.70 -19.80 -13.89
N GLU A 133 11.61 -20.09 -12.97
CA GLU A 133 12.00 -21.43 -12.56
C GLU A 133 11.79 -21.61 -11.05
N PRO A 134 10.53 -21.73 -10.60
CA PRO A 134 10.25 -21.84 -9.17
C PRO A 134 10.76 -23.15 -8.60
N ALA A 135 11.33 -23.11 -7.40
CA ALA A 135 11.60 -24.32 -6.64
C ALA A 135 10.27 -25.01 -6.26
N ARG A 136 10.32 -26.32 -6.12
CA ARG A 136 9.13 -27.10 -5.76
C ARG A 136 8.52 -26.64 -4.44
N ASP A 137 7.20 -26.66 -4.36
CA ASP A 137 6.43 -26.28 -3.16
C ASP A 137 6.75 -24.89 -2.61
N THR A 138 7.05 -23.96 -3.51
CA THR A 138 7.42 -22.58 -3.18
C THR A 138 6.39 -21.59 -3.71
N TYR A 139 6.02 -20.61 -2.87
CA TYR A 139 5.08 -19.57 -3.22
C TYR A 139 5.71 -18.20 -2.98
N ILE A 140 5.63 -17.32 -3.98
CA ILE A 140 6.10 -15.93 -3.93
C ILE A 140 4.88 -15.03 -4.02
N ILE A 141 4.63 -14.22 -3.00
CA ILE A 141 3.50 -13.31 -2.90
C ILE A 141 4.05 -11.89 -2.94
N LEU A 142 3.77 -11.19 -4.04
CA LEU A 142 4.11 -9.78 -4.22
C LEU A 142 2.90 -8.93 -3.83
N VAL A 143 3.09 -7.96 -2.95
CA VAL A 143 2.07 -6.97 -2.59
C VAL A 143 2.43 -5.65 -3.25
N SER A 144 1.55 -5.12 -4.12
CA SER A 144 1.79 -3.85 -4.81
C SER A 144 0.65 -2.87 -4.59
N HIS A 145 1.01 -1.60 -4.39
CA HIS A 145 0.08 -0.47 -4.25
C HIS A 145 0.00 0.34 -5.55
N GLU A 146 1.09 0.33 -6.33
CA GLU A 146 1.26 1.09 -7.56
C GLU A 146 1.83 0.21 -8.69
N LEU A 147 0.94 -0.50 -9.41
CA LEU A 147 1.33 -1.44 -10.47
C LEU A 147 2.19 -0.81 -11.58
N SER A 148 2.00 0.47 -11.86
CA SER A 148 2.77 1.19 -12.90
C SER A 148 4.25 1.27 -12.59
N ARG A 149 4.64 1.24 -11.31
CA ARG A 149 6.03 1.28 -10.86
C ARG A 149 6.71 -0.08 -10.83
N LEU A 150 5.92 -1.17 -10.88
CA LEU A 150 6.48 -2.52 -10.92
C LEU A 150 6.85 -2.88 -12.39
N PRO A 151 8.07 -3.38 -12.67
CA PRO A 151 8.48 -3.74 -14.02
C PRO A 151 7.51 -4.71 -14.70
N ALA A 152 7.25 -4.50 -16.00
CA ALA A 152 6.35 -5.34 -16.79
C ALA A 152 6.83 -6.81 -16.81
N THR A 153 8.14 -7.03 -16.78
CA THR A 153 8.78 -8.35 -16.74
C THR A 153 8.42 -9.15 -15.48
N VAL A 154 8.28 -8.49 -14.33
CA VAL A 154 7.81 -9.11 -13.08
C VAL A 154 6.30 -9.35 -13.15
N ARG A 155 5.53 -8.33 -13.59
CA ARG A 155 4.07 -8.42 -13.66
C ARG A 155 3.57 -9.55 -14.57
N SER A 156 4.24 -9.79 -15.69
CA SER A 156 3.85 -10.81 -16.67
C SER A 156 4.02 -12.26 -16.16
N ARG A 157 4.85 -12.47 -15.13
CA ARG A 157 5.16 -13.78 -14.55
C ARG A 157 4.36 -14.11 -13.28
N CYS A 158 3.50 -13.19 -12.85
CA CYS A 158 2.69 -13.37 -11.65
C CYS A 158 1.20 -13.47 -11.99
N ARG A 159 0.48 -14.33 -11.29
CA ARG A 159 -0.98 -14.33 -11.30
C ARG A 159 -1.47 -13.11 -10.52
N LYS A 160 -2.06 -12.16 -11.24
CA LYS A 160 -2.61 -10.96 -10.63
C LYS A 160 -3.92 -11.26 -9.90
N VAL A 161 -4.00 -10.80 -8.66
CA VAL A 161 -5.22 -10.75 -7.83
C VAL A 161 -5.50 -9.29 -7.50
N THR A 162 -6.64 -8.79 -7.96
CA THR A 162 -7.00 -7.38 -7.82
C THR A 162 -7.80 -7.15 -6.55
N PHE A 163 -7.42 -6.11 -5.80
CA PHE A 163 -8.11 -5.59 -4.63
C PHE A 163 -8.63 -4.20 -4.97
N SER A 164 -9.94 -4.04 -5.02
CA SER A 164 -10.60 -2.75 -5.19
C SER A 164 -10.86 -2.08 -3.84
N LEU A 165 -11.19 -0.79 -3.88
CA LEU A 165 -11.81 -0.14 -2.72
C LEU A 165 -13.15 -0.80 -2.45
N PRO A 166 -13.47 -1.13 -1.19
CA PRO A 166 -14.81 -1.60 -0.81
C PRO A 166 -15.84 -0.49 -0.93
N SER A 167 -17.12 -0.85 -0.87
CA SER A 167 -18.19 0.13 -0.81
C SER A 167 -18.12 0.95 0.48
N ARG A 168 -18.68 2.18 0.43
CA ARG A 168 -18.78 3.02 1.63
C ARG A 168 -19.54 2.34 2.76
N ASP A 169 -20.64 1.68 2.43
CA ASP A 169 -21.51 1.01 3.41
C ASP A 169 -20.76 -0.15 4.09
N GLU A 170 -20.07 -0.98 3.30
CA GLU A 170 -19.27 -2.09 3.82
C GLU A 170 -18.16 -1.61 4.75
N THR A 171 -17.47 -0.53 4.36
CA THR A 171 -16.40 0.05 5.18
C THR A 171 -16.93 0.70 6.44
N SER A 172 -18.01 1.49 6.35
CA SER A 172 -18.64 2.14 7.50
C SER A 172 -19.15 1.13 8.52
N HIS A 173 -19.79 0.06 8.03
CA HIS A 173 -20.24 -1.02 8.90
C HIS A 173 -19.08 -1.71 9.64
N TRP A 174 -18.01 -2.03 8.91
CA TRP A 174 -16.82 -2.62 9.51
C TRP A 174 -16.15 -1.68 10.51
N LEU A 175 -15.98 -0.38 10.17
CA LEU A 175 -15.41 0.60 11.09
C LEU A 175 -16.24 0.73 12.37
N ALA A 176 -17.56 0.79 12.26
CA ALA A 176 -18.46 0.85 13.41
C ALA A 176 -18.29 -0.38 14.32
N GLN A 177 -18.15 -1.58 13.75
CA GLN A 177 -17.91 -2.81 14.51
C GLN A 177 -16.57 -2.80 15.25
N VAL A 178 -15.50 -2.32 14.58
CA VAL A 178 -14.14 -2.34 15.17
C VAL A 178 -13.94 -1.23 16.19
N THR A 179 -14.53 -0.06 15.98
CA THR A 179 -14.27 1.13 16.80
C THR A 179 -15.37 1.41 17.83
N GLY A 180 -16.56 0.82 17.66
CA GLY A 180 -17.74 1.14 18.46
C GLY A 180 -18.33 2.53 18.18
N LYS A 181 -17.83 3.27 17.18
CA LYS A 181 -18.26 4.62 16.80
C LYS A 181 -19.08 4.55 15.52
N SER A 182 -20.17 5.32 15.45
CA SER A 182 -21.03 5.40 14.27
C SER A 182 -21.08 6.82 13.69
N GLU A 183 -20.78 7.83 14.48
CA GLU A 183 -20.81 9.23 14.07
C GLU A 183 -19.49 9.65 13.39
N GLY A 184 -19.59 10.55 12.42
CA GLY A 184 -18.43 11.11 11.70
C GLY A 184 -17.75 10.15 10.72
N LEU A 185 -18.26 8.93 10.54
CA LEU A 185 -17.64 7.94 9.63
C LEU A 185 -17.72 8.36 8.15
N PRO A 186 -18.81 8.99 7.64
CA PRO A 186 -18.87 9.43 6.25
C PRO A 186 -17.76 10.42 5.89
N GLU A 187 -17.55 11.45 6.72
CA GLU A 187 -16.50 12.47 6.54
C GLU A 187 -15.11 11.84 6.64
N LEU A 188 -14.93 10.93 7.60
CA LEU A 188 -13.68 10.18 7.76
C LEU A 188 -13.35 9.35 6.52
N MET A 189 -14.36 8.74 5.90
CA MET A 189 -14.20 7.96 4.67
C MET A 189 -13.81 8.84 3.48
N ASP A 190 -14.33 10.07 3.41
CA ASP A 190 -13.92 11.04 2.40
C ASP A 190 -12.46 11.44 2.61
N TYR A 191 -12.06 11.70 3.84
CA TYR A 191 -10.65 11.96 4.20
C TYR A 191 -9.74 10.78 3.87
N ALA A 192 -10.19 9.55 4.08
CA ALA A 192 -9.43 8.36 3.75
C ALA A 192 -9.50 7.97 2.25
N ALA A 193 -10.22 8.74 1.42
CA ALA A 193 -10.45 8.43 0.01
C ALA A 193 -10.97 6.99 -0.20
N GLY A 194 -11.91 6.55 0.66
CA GLY A 194 -12.49 5.21 0.62
C GLY A 194 -11.59 4.07 1.09
N ARG A 195 -10.44 4.36 1.71
CA ARG A 195 -9.45 3.36 2.17
C ARG A 195 -9.71 2.96 3.62
N PRO A 196 -10.21 1.73 3.91
CA PRO A 196 -10.69 1.38 5.26
C PRO A 196 -9.63 1.48 6.36
N LEU A 197 -8.43 0.94 6.10
CA LEU A 197 -7.38 0.94 7.10
C LEU A 197 -6.73 2.31 7.31
N LEU A 198 -6.82 3.20 6.32
CA LEU A 198 -6.42 4.58 6.49
C LEU A 198 -7.43 5.33 7.38
N ALA A 199 -8.73 5.07 7.18
CA ALA A 199 -9.78 5.63 8.04
C ALA A 199 -9.60 5.15 9.50
N LEU A 200 -9.32 3.86 9.71
CA LEU A 200 -9.00 3.34 11.04
C LEU A 200 -7.76 4.04 11.64
N ARG A 201 -6.71 4.21 10.86
CA ARG A 201 -5.48 4.89 11.28
C ARG A 201 -5.72 6.35 11.65
N PHE A 202 -6.61 7.06 10.94
CA PHE A 202 -7.01 8.42 11.34
C PHE A 202 -7.70 8.47 12.71
N LEU A 203 -8.46 7.42 13.08
CA LEU A 203 -9.12 7.34 14.38
C LEU A 203 -8.16 6.98 15.54
N GLU A 204 -7.10 6.25 15.24
CA GLU A 204 -6.13 5.74 16.23
C GLU A 204 -4.92 6.65 16.42
N SER A 205 -4.79 7.70 15.62
CA SER A 205 -3.63 8.60 15.63
C SER A 205 -4.07 10.07 15.49
N ASP A 206 -3.13 11.00 15.59
CA ASP A 206 -3.30 12.43 15.38
C ASP A 206 -3.36 12.84 13.90
N LEU A 207 -3.31 11.89 12.97
CA LEU A 207 -3.31 12.14 11.53
C LEU A 207 -4.54 12.92 11.05
N LEU A 208 -5.70 12.70 11.68
CA LEU A 208 -6.91 13.46 11.35
C LEU A 208 -6.72 14.95 11.70
N GLN A 209 -6.15 15.23 12.86
CA GLN A 209 -5.85 16.58 13.28
C GLN A 209 -4.78 17.24 12.38
N GLN A 210 -3.74 16.50 12.03
CA GLN A 210 -2.71 16.97 11.09
C GLN A 210 -3.31 17.30 9.73
N ARG A 211 -4.23 16.46 9.23
CA ARG A 211 -4.93 16.72 7.99
C ARG A 211 -5.81 17.97 8.08
N GLN A 212 -6.60 18.12 9.14
CA GLN A 212 -7.44 19.30 9.34
C GLN A 212 -6.60 20.59 9.41
N ALA A 213 -5.48 20.56 10.11
CA ALA A 213 -4.53 21.65 10.16
C ALA A 213 -3.94 21.96 8.77
N PHE A 214 -3.65 20.95 7.97
CA PHE A 214 -3.17 21.10 6.60
C PHE A 214 -4.24 21.70 5.67
N GLU A 215 -5.50 21.28 5.75
CA GLU A 215 -6.61 21.86 4.97
C GLU A 215 -6.82 23.33 5.35
N GLN A 216 -6.79 23.68 6.64
CA GLN A 216 -6.87 25.07 7.11
C GLN A 216 -5.73 25.92 6.55
N LEU A 217 -4.51 25.38 6.54
CA LEU A 217 -3.34 26.04 5.97
C LEU A 217 -3.50 26.32 4.47
N LEU A 218 -4.09 25.39 3.72
CA LEU A 218 -4.40 25.60 2.30
C LEU A 218 -5.45 26.71 2.10
N ASP A 219 -6.47 26.76 2.95
CA ASP A 219 -7.50 27.79 2.92
C ASP A 219 -6.91 29.17 3.28
N ASP A 220 -6.02 29.24 4.27
CA ASP A 220 -5.34 30.47 4.67
C ASP A 220 -4.42 31.02 3.55
N VAL A 221 -3.76 30.16 2.79
CA VAL A 221 -2.96 30.56 1.61
C VAL A 221 -3.88 31.04 0.48
N SER A 222 -4.99 30.34 0.22
CA SER A 222 -5.95 30.70 -0.83
C SER A 222 -6.62 32.05 -0.58
N SER A 223 -6.95 32.35 0.68
CA SER A 223 -7.56 33.62 1.09
C SER A 223 -6.55 34.74 1.26
N GLY A 224 -5.24 34.48 1.17
CA GLY A 224 -4.17 35.47 1.35
C GLY A 224 -3.88 35.81 2.80
N VAL A 225 -4.45 35.09 3.76
CA VAL A 225 -4.19 35.28 5.21
C VAL A 225 -2.76 34.83 5.54
N MET A 226 -2.27 33.80 4.85
CA MET A 226 -0.91 33.29 5.03
C MET A 226 -0.11 33.37 3.74
N ILE A 227 1.16 33.77 3.85
CA ILE A 227 2.07 33.76 2.69
C ILE A 227 2.55 32.34 2.38
N PRO A 228 2.72 31.95 1.09
CA PRO A 228 3.08 30.59 0.68
C PRO A 228 4.35 30.05 1.34
N LEU A 229 5.38 30.89 1.50
CA LEU A 229 6.65 30.48 2.11
C LEU A 229 6.49 30.06 3.58
N SER A 230 5.69 30.79 4.36
CA SER A 230 5.42 30.42 5.76
C SER A 230 4.55 29.15 5.84
N ALA A 231 3.65 28.95 4.89
CA ALA A 231 2.87 27.72 4.78
C ALA A 231 3.76 26.51 4.46
N ALA A 232 4.71 26.68 3.55
CA ALA A 232 5.65 25.63 3.17
C ALA A 232 6.45 25.09 4.36
N GLU A 233 6.93 25.95 5.25
CA GLU A 233 7.62 25.54 6.49
C GLU A 233 6.71 24.67 7.39
N GLN A 234 5.41 24.98 7.47
CA GLN A 234 4.47 24.21 8.27
C GLN A 234 4.14 22.87 7.62
N CYS A 235 4.09 22.78 6.29
CA CYS A 235 3.86 21.54 5.56
C CYS A 235 4.91 20.46 5.85
N THR A 236 6.14 20.85 6.23
CA THR A 236 7.21 19.88 6.56
C THR A 236 6.94 19.08 7.84
N LYS A 237 5.99 19.51 8.67
CA LYS A 237 5.61 18.80 9.90
C LYS A 237 4.71 17.60 9.63
N ALA A 238 4.01 17.58 8.49
CA ALA A 238 3.17 16.46 8.07
C ALA A 238 3.99 15.38 7.36
N PRO A 239 3.55 14.11 7.34
CA PRO A 239 4.18 13.07 6.54
C PRO A 239 4.12 13.45 5.05
N ALA A 240 5.26 13.79 4.44
CA ALA A 240 5.34 14.44 3.13
C ALA A 240 4.51 13.73 2.03
N VAL A 241 4.62 12.40 1.90
CA VAL A 241 3.88 11.63 0.89
C VAL A 241 2.37 11.71 1.12
N MET A 242 1.92 11.65 2.39
CA MET A 242 0.49 11.77 2.73
C MET A 242 -0.03 13.18 2.49
N ALA A 243 0.74 14.21 2.83
CA ALA A 243 0.35 15.58 2.60
C ALA A 243 0.23 15.91 1.09
N ILE A 244 1.09 15.33 0.23
CA ILE A 244 0.92 15.39 -1.23
C ILE A 244 -0.39 14.71 -1.66
N ASP A 245 -0.73 13.54 -1.09
CA ASP A 245 -1.99 12.88 -1.39
C ASP A 245 -3.21 13.70 -0.92
N TRP A 246 -3.11 14.39 0.21
CA TRP A 246 -4.16 15.29 0.68
C TRP A 246 -4.36 16.47 -0.28
N LEU A 247 -3.27 17.09 -0.72
CA LEU A 247 -3.32 18.19 -1.70
C LEU A 247 -3.87 17.72 -3.04
N TYR A 248 -3.46 16.53 -3.51
CA TYR A 248 -3.99 15.92 -4.73
C TYR A 248 -5.52 15.71 -4.64
N ASN A 249 -5.98 15.17 -3.51
CA ASN A 249 -7.42 14.92 -3.28
C ASN A 249 -8.21 16.25 -3.23
N ARG A 250 -7.67 17.29 -2.60
CA ARG A 250 -8.30 18.62 -2.56
C ARG A 250 -8.49 19.18 -3.98
N VAL A 251 -7.41 19.24 -4.75
CA VAL A 251 -7.47 19.73 -6.15
C VAL A 251 -8.42 18.90 -7.00
N SER A 252 -8.39 17.56 -6.86
CA SER A 252 -9.28 16.68 -7.60
C SER A 252 -10.77 16.90 -7.25
N THR A 253 -11.06 17.23 -6.01
CA THR A 253 -12.42 17.56 -5.55
C THR A 253 -12.86 18.91 -6.10
N ASP A 254 -11.98 19.90 -6.06
CA ASP A 254 -12.24 21.25 -6.57
C ASP A 254 -12.52 21.22 -8.10
N ILE A 255 -11.78 20.41 -8.86
CA ILE A 255 -12.05 20.20 -10.30
C ILE A 255 -13.44 19.62 -10.53
N LYS A 256 -13.87 18.65 -9.73
CA LYS A 256 -15.19 18.01 -9.87
C LYS A 256 -16.36 18.95 -9.54
N SER A 257 -16.15 19.89 -8.65
CA SER A 257 -17.14 20.89 -8.24
C SER A 257 -17.18 22.10 -9.16
N SER A 258 -16.12 22.36 -9.94
CA SER A 258 -15.99 23.52 -10.83
C SER A 258 -16.60 23.23 -12.20
N GLN A 259 -17.39 24.17 -12.72
CA GLN A 259 -17.87 24.14 -14.12
C GLN A 259 -16.68 24.48 -15.05
N SER A 260 -16.59 23.76 -16.18
CA SER A 260 -15.48 23.78 -17.14
C SER A 260 -14.94 25.15 -17.56
N GLY A 261 -13.60 25.28 -17.63
CA GLY A 261 -12.91 26.47 -18.12
C GLY A 261 -11.39 26.34 -18.12
N LEU A 262 -10.68 27.42 -18.48
CA LEU A 262 -9.22 27.53 -18.46
C LEU A 262 -8.59 27.13 -17.12
N GLY A 263 -9.28 27.36 -16.02
CA GLY A 263 -8.86 26.96 -14.66
C GLY A 263 -8.64 25.44 -14.53
N GLN A 264 -9.43 24.60 -15.21
CA GLN A 264 -9.25 23.16 -15.16
C GLN A 264 -7.93 22.69 -15.79
N VAL A 265 -7.46 23.34 -16.86
CA VAL A 265 -6.18 22.98 -17.48
C VAL A 265 -5.00 23.22 -16.52
N ILE A 266 -5.07 24.33 -15.78
CA ILE A 266 -4.03 24.67 -14.78
C ILE A 266 -4.09 23.65 -13.63
N SER A 267 -5.30 23.33 -13.17
CA SER A 267 -5.50 22.31 -12.12
C SER A 267 -4.99 20.93 -12.53
N PHE A 268 -5.22 20.48 -13.78
CA PHE A 268 -4.68 19.21 -14.26
C PHE A 268 -3.15 19.21 -14.33
N ARG A 269 -2.53 20.32 -14.77
CA ARG A 269 -1.05 20.46 -14.76
C ARG A 269 -0.51 20.39 -13.34
N PHE A 270 -1.21 20.98 -12.39
CA PHE A 270 -0.81 20.90 -10.98
C PHE A 270 -0.95 19.48 -10.42
N LEU A 271 -2.01 18.73 -10.77
CA LEU A 271 -2.13 17.31 -10.42
C LEU A 271 -0.97 16.49 -11.00
N ASP A 272 -0.60 16.69 -12.25
CA ASP A 272 0.56 16.02 -12.85
C ASP A 272 1.86 16.35 -12.10
N LYS A 273 2.03 17.61 -11.70
CA LYS A 273 3.17 18.03 -10.87
C LYS A 273 3.19 17.32 -9.53
N LEU A 274 2.05 17.21 -8.84
CA LEU A 274 1.95 16.48 -7.56
C LEU A 274 2.33 15.00 -7.71
N VAL A 275 1.92 14.34 -8.80
CA VAL A 275 2.32 12.97 -9.11
C VAL A 275 3.84 12.86 -9.31
N HIS A 276 4.45 13.81 -10.02
CA HIS A 276 5.91 13.85 -10.21
C HIS A 276 6.65 14.06 -8.89
N VAL A 277 6.18 15.00 -8.05
CA VAL A 277 6.76 15.24 -6.72
C VAL A 277 6.65 14.00 -5.84
N LYS A 278 5.49 13.35 -5.81
CA LYS A 278 5.29 12.10 -5.08
C LYS A 278 6.27 11.01 -5.54
N ASN A 279 6.44 10.83 -6.85
CA ASN A 279 7.38 9.85 -7.40
C ASN A 279 8.84 10.19 -7.02
N ARG A 280 9.22 11.46 -6.97
CA ARG A 280 10.56 11.89 -6.50
C ARG A 280 10.76 11.60 -5.01
N LEU A 281 9.76 11.84 -4.17
CA LEU A 281 9.81 11.52 -2.73
C LEU A 281 9.93 10.00 -2.48
N LEU A 282 9.30 9.19 -3.32
CA LEU A 282 9.34 7.71 -3.23
C LEU A 282 10.55 7.10 -3.95
N SER A 283 11.38 7.90 -4.63
CA SER A 283 12.57 7.44 -5.32
C SER A 283 13.80 7.45 -4.39
N THR A 284 14.92 6.92 -4.87
CA THR A 284 16.22 7.00 -4.18
C THR A 284 16.83 8.41 -4.19
N ALA A 285 16.28 9.34 -4.99
CA ALA A 285 16.65 10.75 -4.93
C ALA A 285 16.19 11.31 -3.58
N ASN A 286 17.08 12.00 -2.90
CA ASN A 286 16.76 12.67 -1.62
C ASN A 286 16.47 14.16 -1.89
N PRO A 287 15.25 14.52 -2.35
CA PRO A 287 14.94 15.89 -2.71
C PRO A 287 14.88 16.78 -1.47
N ASN A 288 15.21 18.06 -1.64
CA ASN A 288 15.00 19.04 -0.58
C ASN A 288 13.50 19.27 -0.39
N ILE A 289 12.95 18.77 0.73
CA ILE A 289 11.52 18.83 1.03
C ILE A 289 11.02 20.28 1.18
N ASN A 290 11.83 21.16 1.76
CA ASN A 290 11.44 22.57 1.93
C ASN A 290 11.22 23.26 0.58
N LEU A 291 12.17 23.13 -0.34
CA LEU A 291 12.04 23.70 -1.68
C LEU A 291 10.83 23.13 -2.46
N LEU A 292 10.54 21.84 -2.29
CA LEU A 292 9.35 21.25 -2.89
C LEU A 292 8.06 21.87 -2.37
N TRP A 293 7.96 22.10 -1.05
CA TRP A 293 6.79 22.72 -0.47
C TRP A 293 6.67 24.21 -0.82
N GLU A 294 7.77 24.94 -0.88
CA GLU A 294 7.77 26.35 -1.33
C GLU A 294 7.20 26.45 -2.74
N GLU A 295 7.68 25.63 -3.67
CA GLU A 295 7.20 25.60 -5.05
C GLU A 295 5.70 25.22 -5.12
N LEU A 296 5.28 24.20 -4.38
CA LEU A 296 3.88 23.75 -4.36
C LEU A 296 2.93 24.78 -3.74
N MET A 297 3.33 25.48 -2.70
CA MET A 297 2.48 26.50 -2.07
C MET A 297 2.35 27.76 -2.93
N LEU A 298 3.38 28.13 -3.66
CA LEU A 298 3.30 29.21 -4.67
C LEU A 298 2.32 28.84 -5.78
N ASP A 299 2.43 27.63 -6.32
CA ASP A 299 1.50 27.15 -7.36
C ASP A 299 0.06 27.06 -6.84
N TRP A 300 -0.13 26.59 -5.60
CA TRP A 300 -1.44 26.54 -4.96
C TRP A 300 -2.09 27.92 -4.83
N GLN A 301 -1.32 28.93 -4.42
CA GLN A 301 -1.82 30.32 -4.36
C GLN A 301 -2.25 30.83 -5.75
N HIS A 302 -1.51 30.49 -6.81
CA HIS A 302 -1.88 30.88 -8.17
C HIS A 302 -3.10 30.13 -8.70
N LEU A 303 -3.30 28.89 -8.27
CA LEU A 303 -4.44 28.07 -8.65
C LEU A 303 -5.75 28.55 -8.02
N SER A 304 -5.68 29.08 -6.80
CA SER A 304 -6.85 29.49 -6.00
C SER A 304 -7.26 30.97 -6.21
N ARG A 305 -6.51 31.71 -7.00
CA ARG A 305 -6.86 33.06 -7.46
C ARG A 305 -7.58 33.03 -8.81
#